data_f4358b68d7f77de32f2fa93b246c798e
#
_entry.id   f4358b68d7f77de32f2fa93b246c798e
#
_cell.length_a   1.000
_cell.length_b   1.000
_cell.length_c   1.000
_cell.angle_alpha   90.00
_cell.angle_beta   90.00
_cell.angle_gamma   90.00
#
_symmetry.space_group_name_H-M   'P 1'
#
loop_
_entity.id
_entity.type
_entity.pdbx_description
1 polymer ?
#
loop_
_entity_poly.entity_id
_entity_poly.type
_entity_poly.pdbx_seq_one_letter_code
_entity_poly.pdbx_strand_id
1 'polypeptide(L)'
;MTGAAGTAFAVAVRADSCDQACQVAWAWEAQHRNALPRTTLYDAPHPLRPASLGALIKQERTSAYVVEGRPVRGVRVLYHSRTSAGRDIAASGVVLLPPGVKHPKVVVDAHGSSGIGAACAPSLMRDLYHGNQMTRFLERGYAVVAPDYAGLGTDGRPEFVNKTAEAADIVGALRSARQAVPGLSRDWVLWGHSQGGGAALGFAERQVSRPEPGYLGAVVTSPATDLTALVDHLDATSPYGGFVPLIAQGAAFSDPSIRLRKLLTPAALDRIGTTRTGCLNVALAVYSDLTGERLTRPGYLTDAPFSRYLARNSTGRRYVAGPVLFLQGDADTVVTRQVSDRTAAALCRTGSRIDYRVRPGLEHDTWGGATGIDDGAMPEILAWIGDRFAGGTAGTAHTCGSPAPERQGVSR
;
A
#
# COMPACT_ATOMS: atom_id res chain seq x y z
N MET A 1 -24.90 17.60 12.13
CA MET A 1 -24.92 16.70 10.96
C MET A 1 -23.55 16.08 10.89
N THR A 2 -23.40 14.89 11.46
CA THR A 2 -22.13 14.20 11.62
C THR A 2 -21.77 13.52 10.29
N GLY A 3 -20.74 14.02 9.63
CA GLY A 3 -20.16 13.41 8.43
C GLY A 3 -19.62 12.01 8.75
N ALA A 4 -20.00 11.03 7.93
CA ALA A 4 -19.44 9.69 7.99
C ALA A 4 -17.97 9.77 7.54
N ALA A 5 -17.05 9.73 8.50
CA ALA A 5 -15.63 9.57 8.27
C ALA A 5 -15.35 8.17 7.69
N GLY A 6 -14.32 8.09 6.87
CA GLY A 6 -13.91 6.97 6.04
C GLY A 6 -14.03 5.58 6.67
N THR A 7 -14.61 4.67 5.91
CA THR A 7 -15.05 3.33 6.35
C THR A 7 -13.94 2.29 6.42
N ALA A 8 -12.69 2.62 6.10
CA ALA A 8 -11.63 1.62 5.98
C ALA A 8 -11.14 1.01 7.31
N PHE A 9 -11.14 1.75 8.42
CA PHE A 9 -10.65 1.27 9.72
C PHE A 9 -11.61 1.49 10.91
N ALA A 10 -12.85 1.89 10.68
CA ALA A 10 -13.84 2.15 11.74
C ALA A 10 -14.19 0.91 12.60
N VAL A 11 -13.63 -0.26 12.31
CA VAL A 11 -13.90 -1.53 13.01
C VAL A 11 -13.18 -1.63 14.34
N ALA A 12 -12.02 -1.00 14.50
CA ALA A 12 -11.19 -1.21 15.68
C ALA A 12 -11.65 -0.49 16.95
N VAL A 13 -12.65 0.40 16.91
CA VAL A 13 -12.89 1.36 17.99
C VAL A 13 -14.34 1.51 18.44
N ARG A 14 -15.15 0.45 18.37
CA ARG A 14 -16.30 0.35 19.29
C ARG A 14 -16.02 -0.71 20.34
N ALA A 15 -14.95 -0.50 21.09
CA ALA A 15 -14.33 -1.51 21.95
C ALA A 15 -15.13 -1.90 23.21
N ASP A 16 -16.02 -1.07 23.71
CA ASP A 16 -16.58 -1.29 25.05
C ASP A 16 -17.81 -2.20 25.08
N SER A 17 -18.36 -2.64 23.93
CA SER A 17 -19.55 -3.50 23.90
C SER A 17 -19.59 -4.59 22.83
N CYS A 18 -18.48 -4.80 22.07
CA CYS A 18 -18.43 -5.72 20.94
C CYS A 18 -17.28 -6.73 21.12
N ASP A 19 -17.61 -7.99 21.39
CA ASP A 19 -16.63 -9.08 21.43
C ASP A 19 -16.05 -9.40 20.04
N GLN A 20 -15.09 -10.33 19.98
CA GLN A 20 -14.45 -10.69 18.72
C GLN A 20 -15.45 -11.16 17.66
N ALA A 21 -16.46 -11.95 18.02
CA ALA A 21 -17.46 -12.46 17.08
C ALA A 21 -18.25 -11.31 16.45
N CYS A 22 -18.65 -10.34 17.28
CA CYS A 22 -19.29 -9.09 16.83
C CYS A 22 -18.37 -8.28 15.90
N GLN A 23 -17.08 -8.12 16.23
CA GLN A 23 -16.11 -7.41 15.39
C GLN A 23 -15.93 -8.09 14.03
N VAL A 24 -15.83 -9.41 14.01
CA VAL A 24 -15.73 -10.21 12.78
C VAL A 24 -16.98 -10.05 11.91
N ALA A 25 -18.18 -10.17 12.50
CA ALA A 25 -19.44 -9.99 11.77
C ALA A 25 -19.53 -8.59 11.16
N TRP A 26 -19.14 -7.58 11.90
CA TRP A 26 -19.15 -6.19 11.47
C TRP A 26 -18.15 -5.91 10.34
N ALA A 27 -16.94 -6.49 10.42
CA ALA A 27 -15.93 -6.39 9.37
C ALA A 27 -16.40 -7.01 8.06
N TRP A 28 -17.06 -8.18 8.12
CA TRP A 28 -17.68 -8.81 6.96
C TRP A 28 -18.80 -7.96 6.36
N GLU A 29 -19.67 -7.42 7.19
CA GLU A 29 -20.77 -6.55 6.74
C GLU A 29 -20.21 -5.29 6.04
N ALA A 30 -19.19 -4.67 6.62
CA ALA A 30 -18.53 -3.50 6.02
C ALA A 30 -17.92 -3.85 4.66
N GLN A 31 -17.22 -4.99 4.55
CA GLN A 31 -16.67 -5.47 3.29
C GLN A 31 -17.76 -5.70 2.25
N HIS A 32 -18.87 -6.36 2.59
CA HIS A 32 -19.96 -6.64 1.66
C HIS A 32 -20.64 -5.34 1.21
N ARG A 33 -20.86 -4.36 2.08
CA ARG A 33 -21.43 -3.06 1.70
C ARG A 33 -20.54 -2.28 0.74
N ASN A 34 -19.22 -2.42 0.88
CA ASN A 34 -18.22 -1.73 0.06
C ASN A 34 -17.93 -2.46 -1.26
N ALA A 35 -18.25 -3.74 -1.37
CA ALA A 35 -17.94 -4.55 -2.53
C ALA A 35 -18.71 -4.10 -3.76
N LEU A 36 -18.05 -4.03 -4.92
CA LEU A 36 -18.64 -3.92 -6.23
C LEU A 36 -18.72 -5.28 -6.92
N PRO A 37 -19.73 -5.51 -7.79
CA PRO A 37 -19.78 -6.72 -8.58
C PRO A 37 -18.52 -6.89 -9.44
N ARG A 38 -17.95 -8.09 -9.43
CA ARG A 38 -16.86 -8.47 -10.33
C ARG A 38 -17.40 -8.59 -11.75
N THR A 39 -16.78 -7.93 -12.71
CA THR A 39 -17.14 -8.01 -14.13
C THR A 39 -16.18 -8.92 -14.89
N THR A 40 -16.49 -9.23 -16.15
CA THR A 40 -15.60 -10.01 -17.02
C THR A 40 -14.28 -9.31 -17.36
N LEU A 41 -14.09 -8.06 -16.96
CA LEU A 41 -12.80 -7.37 -17.03
C LEU A 41 -11.72 -8.19 -16.32
N TYR A 42 -12.04 -8.69 -15.11
CA TYR A 42 -11.07 -9.37 -14.23
C TYR A 42 -10.75 -10.82 -14.64
N ASP A 43 -11.46 -11.36 -15.65
CA ASP A 43 -11.20 -12.69 -16.19
C ASP A 43 -10.03 -12.61 -17.16
N ALA A 44 -8.84 -12.96 -16.69
CA ALA A 44 -7.66 -13.02 -17.55
C ALA A 44 -7.80 -14.15 -18.60
N PRO A 45 -7.27 -13.98 -19.83
CA PRO A 45 -7.21 -15.07 -20.79
C PRO A 45 -6.40 -16.27 -20.25
N HIS A 46 -6.88 -17.48 -20.49
CA HIS A 46 -6.16 -18.73 -20.21
C HIS A 46 -5.96 -19.55 -21.48
N PRO A 47 -4.72 -19.82 -21.91
CA PRO A 47 -3.46 -19.33 -21.33
C PRO A 47 -3.24 -17.83 -21.57
N LEU A 48 -2.59 -17.16 -20.61
CA LEU A 48 -2.12 -15.78 -20.80
C LEU A 48 -0.96 -15.79 -21.79
N ARG A 49 -1.12 -15.15 -22.97
CA ARG A 49 -0.05 -15.05 -23.96
C ARG A 49 1.01 -14.07 -23.45
N PRO A 50 2.30 -14.45 -23.46
CA PRO A 50 3.36 -13.56 -22.98
C PRO A 50 3.36 -12.21 -23.71
N ALA A 51 3.47 -11.13 -22.94
CA ALA A 51 3.56 -9.77 -23.49
C ALA A 51 4.48 -8.89 -22.63
N SER A 52 4.73 -7.67 -23.10
CA SER A 52 5.54 -6.69 -22.36
C SER A 52 4.84 -6.28 -21.06
N LEU A 53 5.64 -5.95 -20.03
CA LEU A 53 5.15 -5.36 -18.79
C LEU A 53 4.29 -4.12 -19.10
N GLY A 54 3.06 -4.11 -18.61
CA GLY A 54 2.09 -3.04 -18.81
C GLY A 54 1.34 -3.10 -20.15
N ALA A 55 1.48 -4.17 -20.95
CA ALA A 55 0.61 -4.35 -22.11
C ALA A 55 -0.85 -4.49 -21.64
N LEU A 56 -1.74 -3.68 -22.22
CA LEU A 56 -3.15 -3.67 -21.89
C LEU A 56 -3.82 -4.95 -22.41
N ILE A 57 -4.58 -5.64 -21.55
CA ILE A 57 -5.36 -6.83 -21.92
C ILE A 57 -6.81 -6.44 -22.17
N LYS A 58 -7.44 -5.74 -21.21
CA LYS A 58 -8.83 -5.29 -21.25
C LYS A 58 -8.96 -3.93 -20.58
N GLN A 59 -10.01 -3.20 -20.93
CA GLN A 59 -10.43 -1.99 -20.22
C GLN A 59 -11.96 -1.90 -20.13
N GLU A 60 -12.44 -1.23 -19.09
CA GLU A 60 -13.86 -1.02 -18.83
C GLU A 60 -14.08 0.35 -18.21
N ARG A 61 -14.98 1.15 -18.79
CA ARG A 61 -15.41 2.41 -18.16
C ARG A 61 -16.43 2.12 -17.06
N THR A 62 -16.33 2.80 -15.94
CA THR A 62 -17.24 2.62 -14.81
C THR A 62 -17.57 3.95 -14.13
N SER A 63 -18.77 4.02 -13.56
CA SER A 63 -19.25 5.08 -12.67
C SER A 63 -19.75 4.51 -11.35
N ALA A 64 -19.32 3.29 -11.00
CA ALA A 64 -19.79 2.57 -9.82
C ALA A 64 -19.17 3.06 -8.50
N TYR A 65 -18.11 3.87 -8.57
CA TYR A 65 -17.42 4.37 -7.39
C TYR A 65 -18.18 5.52 -6.73
N VAL A 66 -18.21 5.50 -5.39
CA VAL A 66 -18.79 6.56 -4.57
C VAL A 66 -17.83 6.85 -3.42
N VAL A 67 -17.19 8.00 -3.43
CA VAL A 67 -16.24 8.44 -2.40
C VAL A 67 -16.84 9.65 -1.68
N GLU A 68 -16.91 9.60 -0.37
CA GLU A 68 -17.54 10.66 0.46
C GLU A 68 -18.94 11.08 -0.05
N GLY A 69 -19.72 10.09 -0.52
CA GLY A 69 -21.05 10.34 -1.08
C GLY A 69 -21.07 10.93 -2.50
N ARG A 70 -19.91 11.13 -3.13
CA ARG A 70 -19.78 11.70 -4.49
C ARG A 70 -19.45 10.61 -5.51
N PRO A 71 -20.11 10.59 -6.67
CA PRO A 71 -19.78 9.64 -7.73
C PRO A 71 -18.42 9.96 -8.36
N VAL A 72 -17.59 8.95 -8.54
CA VAL A 72 -16.29 9.06 -9.20
C VAL A 72 -16.28 8.14 -10.43
N ARG A 73 -15.85 8.68 -11.56
CA ARG A 73 -15.75 7.94 -12.83
C ARG A 73 -14.34 7.42 -13.02
N GLY A 74 -14.21 6.18 -13.53
CA GLY A 74 -12.92 5.57 -13.78
C GLY A 74 -12.92 4.70 -15.04
N VAL A 75 -11.70 4.33 -15.43
CA VAL A 75 -11.43 3.30 -16.44
C VAL A 75 -10.69 2.18 -15.71
N ARG A 76 -11.33 1.05 -15.51
CA ARG A 76 -10.67 -0.16 -15.01
C ARG A 76 -9.81 -0.74 -16.11
N VAL A 77 -8.66 -1.27 -15.75
CA VAL A 77 -7.71 -1.89 -16.67
C VAL A 77 -7.30 -3.27 -16.17
N LEU A 78 -7.13 -4.21 -17.09
CA LEU A 78 -6.45 -5.48 -16.88
C LEU A 78 -5.19 -5.46 -17.75
N TYR A 79 -4.04 -5.80 -17.20
CA TYR A 79 -2.76 -5.62 -17.85
C TYR A 79 -1.75 -6.71 -17.48
N HIS A 80 -0.68 -6.83 -18.27
CA HIS A 80 0.44 -7.72 -18.00
C HIS A 80 1.34 -7.14 -16.90
N SER A 81 1.55 -7.90 -15.85
CA SER A 81 2.51 -7.62 -14.78
C SER A 81 3.56 -8.74 -14.66
N ARG A 82 4.37 -8.70 -13.60
CA ARG A 82 5.41 -9.70 -13.33
C ARG A 82 5.42 -10.11 -11.87
N THR A 83 5.48 -11.41 -11.63
CA THR A 83 5.84 -11.92 -10.30
C THR A 83 7.27 -11.51 -9.94
N SER A 84 7.66 -11.64 -8.69
CA SER A 84 9.05 -11.38 -8.25
C SER A 84 10.09 -12.28 -8.95
N ALA A 85 9.65 -13.44 -9.44
CA ALA A 85 10.46 -14.36 -10.25
C ALA A 85 10.46 -14.01 -11.75
N GLY A 86 9.83 -12.90 -12.16
CA GLY A 86 9.80 -12.42 -13.55
C GLY A 86 8.78 -13.12 -14.45
N ARG A 87 7.93 -14.02 -13.91
CA ARG A 87 6.88 -14.68 -14.70
C ARG A 87 5.78 -13.69 -15.06
N ASP A 88 5.24 -13.80 -16.28
CA ASP A 88 4.09 -13.03 -16.73
C ASP A 88 2.83 -13.40 -15.97
N ILE A 89 2.09 -12.39 -15.52
CA ILE A 89 0.85 -12.53 -14.76
C ILE A 89 -0.08 -11.37 -15.09
N ALA A 90 -1.39 -11.60 -15.07
CA ALA A 90 -2.36 -10.52 -15.17
C ALA A 90 -2.53 -9.79 -13.84
N ALA A 91 -2.62 -8.47 -13.89
CA ALA A 91 -2.99 -7.60 -12.78
C ALA A 91 -4.06 -6.61 -13.21
N SER A 92 -4.82 -6.10 -12.27
CA SER A 92 -5.86 -5.09 -12.51
C SER A 92 -5.54 -3.76 -11.83
N GLY A 93 -6.34 -2.76 -12.12
CA GLY A 93 -6.27 -1.45 -11.51
C GLY A 93 -7.29 -0.50 -12.11
N VAL A 94 -7.24 0.76 -11.69
CA VAL A 94 -8.15 1.79 -12.16
C VAL A 94 -7.42 3.09 -12.50
N VAL A 95 -7.92 3.79 -13.49
CA VAL A 95 -7.52 5.16 -13.88
C VAL A 95 -8.68 6.09 -13.58
N LEU A 96 -8.47 7.07 -12.72
CA LEU A 96 -9.44 8.12 -12.43
C LEU A 96 -9.03 9.41 -13.14
N LEU A 97 -10.01 10.13 -13.70
CA LEU A 97 -9.76 11.32 -14.51
C LEU A 97 -10.38 12.55 -13.86
N PRO A 98 -9.63 13.65 -13.72
CA PRO A 98 -10.20 14.91 -13.27
C PRO A 98 -11.16 15.49 -14.34
N PRO A 99 -12.33 16.05 -13.93
CA PRO A 99 -13.27 16.64 -14.87
C PRO A 99 -12.65 17.80 -15.66
N GLY A 100 -12.84 17.82 -16.97
CA GLY A 100 -12.49 18.97 -17.83
C GLY A 100 -11.01 19.15 -18.15
N VAL A 101 -10.12 18.31 -17.65
CA VAL A 101 -8.66 18.41 -17.91
C VAL A 101 -8.27 17.50 -19.08
N LYS A 102 -7.72 18.08 -20.16
CA LYS A 102 -7.37 17.32 -21.39
C LYS A 102 -6.10 16.49 -21.27
N HIS A 103 -5.07 16.99 -20.59
CA HIS A 103 -3.75 16.36 -20.43
C HIS A 103 -3.33 16.35 -18.96
N PRO A 104 -4.04 15.63 -18.09
CA PRO A 104 -3.75 15.64 -16.67
C PRO A 104 -2.38 15.01 -16.37
N LYS A 105 -1.63 15.64 -15.48
CA LYS A 105 -0.46 15.05 -14.85
C LYS A 105 -0.90 13.88 -13.97
N VAL A 106 -0.03 12.90 -13.75
CA VAL A 106 -0.42 11.62 -13.17
C VAL A 106 0.15 11.46 -11.76
N VAL A 107 -0.71 11.14 -10.80
CA VAL A 107 -0.32 10.56 -9.53
C VAL A 107 -0.59 9.06 -9.60
N VAL A 108 0.43 8.24 -9.38
CA VAL A 108 0.25 6.80 -9.20
C VAL A 108 0.04 6.54 -7.72
N ASP A 109 -1.07 5.89 -7.37
CA ASP A 109 -1.38 5.50 -6.00
C ASP A 109 -0.95 4.05 -5.76
N ALA A 110 0.11 3.87 -4.97
CA ALA A 110 0.49 2.58 -4.43
C ALA A 110 -0.23 2.39 -3.09
N HIS A 111 -1.34 1.65 -3.11
CA HIS A 111 -2.21 1.53 -1.94
C HIS A 111 -1.59 0.76 -0.77
N GLY A 112 -2.07 1.06 0.44
CA GLY A 112 -1.78 0.30 1.65
C GLY A 112 -2.40 -1.10 1.64
N SER A 113 -2.23 -1.82 2.73
CA SER A 113 -2.71 -3.21 2.84
C SER A 113 -4.24 -3.28 2.77
N SER A 114 -4.78 -3.84 1.70
CA SER A 114 -6.22 -4.09 1.54
C SER A 114 -6.62 -5.54 1.84
N GLY A 115 -5.65 -6.46 1.90
CA GLY A 115 -5.81 -7.90 2.09
C GLY A 115 -5.05 -8.71 1.04
N ILE A 116 -5.29 -10.03 0.99
CA ILE A 116 -4.66 -10.94 0.01
C ILE A 116 -5.68 -11.78 -0.76
N GLY A 117 -6.96 -11.56 -0.56
CA GLY A 117 -8.04 -12.20 -1.32
C GLY A 117 -8.34 -11.45 -2.63
N ALA A 118 -8.80 -12.16 -3.65
CA ALA A 118 -9.16 -11.54 -4.92
C ALA A 118 -10.24 -10.44 -4.77
N ALA A 119 -11.15 -10.57 -3.81
CA ALA A 119 -12.18 -9.58 -3.50
C ALA A 119 -11.61 -8.27 -2.89
N CYS A 120 -10.33 -8.27 -2.50
CA CYS A 120 -9.70 -7.14 -1.81
C CYS A 120 -9.01 -6.15 -2.75
N ALA A 121 -9.21 -6.28 -4.06
CA ALA A 121 -8.75 -5.30 -5.03
C ALA A 121 -9.44 -3.95 -4.81
N PRO A 122 -8.70 -2.83 -4.61
CA PRO A 122 -9.29 -1.50 -4.49
C PRO A 122 -10.24 -1.14 -5.63
N SER A 123 -9.96 -1.58 -6.85
CA SER A 123 -10.84 -1.35 -8.00
C SER A 123 -12.17 -2.12 -7.94
N LEU A 124 -12.33 -3.07 -7.01
CA LEU A 124 -13.57 -3.76 -6.68
C LEU A 124 -14.24 -3.21 -5.41
N MET A 125 -13.71 -2.14 -4.83
CA MET A 125 -14.31 -1.45 -3.69
C MET A 125 -15.02 -0.17 -4.15
N ARG A 126 -16.21 0.08 -3.60
CA ARG A 126 -17.03 1.26 -3.94
C ARG A 126 -16.31 2.57 -3.61
N ASP A 127 -15.60 2.60 -2.50
CA ASP A 127 -14.82 3.75 -2.02
C ASP A 127 -13.39 3.79 -2.55
N LEU A 128 -12.95 2.82 -3.36
CA LEU A 128 -11.59 2.72 -3.90
C LEU A 128 -10.49 2.53 -2.84
N TYR A 129 -10.83 2.17 -1.61
CA TYR A 129 -9.92 2.01 -0.48
C TYR A 129 -9.20 3.33 -0.07
N HIS A 130 -8.42 3.97 -0.96
CA HIS A 130 -7.80 5.29 -0.78
C HIS A 130 -8.60 6.42 -1.47
N GLY A 131 -9.89 6.24 -1.68
CA GLY A 131 -10.70 7.16 -2.47
C GLY A 131 -10.68 8.61 -1.97
N ASN A 132 -10.63 8.82 -0.64
CA ASN A 132 -10.57 10.17 -0.05
C ASN A 132 -9.32 10.92 -0.53
N GLN A 133 -8.16 10.27 -0.49
CA GLN A 133 -6.88 10.84 -0.94
C GLN A 133 -6.88 11.01 -2.46
N MET A 134 -7.39 10.01 -3.20
CA MET A 134 -7.50 10.08 -4.66
C MET A 134 -8.36 11.26 -5.12
N THR A 135 -9.47 11.56 -4.41
CA THR A 135 -10.33 12.70 -4.76
C THR A 135 -9.61 14.03 -4.56
N ARG A 136 -8.73 14.16 -3.57
CA ARG A 136 -7.88 15.37 -3.39
C ARG A 136 -6.94 15.59 -4.57
N PHE A 137 -6.37 14.50 -5.15
CA PHE A 137 -5.57 14.60 -6.36
C PHE A 137 -6.40 15.02 -7.58
N LEU A 138 -7.61 14.43 -7.74
CA LEU A 138 -8.54 14.81 -8.82
C LEU A 138 -8.96 16.28 -8.73
N GLU A 139 -9.23 16.81 -7.54
CA GLU A 139 -9.56 18.21 -7.27
C GLU A 139 -8.43 19.17 -7.67
N ARG A 140 -7.17 18.70 -7.67
CA ARG A 140 -6.01 19.45 -8.17
C ARG A 140 -5.79 19.31 -9.68
N GLY A 141 -6.68 18.62 -10.38
CA GLY A 141 -6.57 18.40 -11.82
C GLY A 141 -5.60 17.29 -12.21
N TYR A 142 -5.19 16.41 -11.28
CA TYR A 142 -4.32 15.28 -11.57
C TYR A 142 -5.17 14.03 -11.86
N ALA A 143 -4.74 13.21 -12.83
CA ALA A 143 -5.25 11.86 -12.97
C ALA A 143 -4.63 10.95 -11.91
N VAL A 144 -5.37 9.96 -11.44
CA VAL A 144 -4.87 8.93 -10.53
C VAL A 144 -4.82 7.59 -11.26
N VAL A 145 -3.68 6.90 -11.16
CA VAL A 145 -3.51 5.52 -11.62
C VAL A 145 -3.26 4.65 -10.40
N ALA A 146 -4.21 3.76 -10.09
CA ALA A 146 -4.15 2.90 -8.92
C ALA A 146 -4.09 1.43 -9.35
N PRO A 147 -2.93 0.74 -9.24
CA PRO A 147 -2.85 -0.71 -9.36
C PRO A 147 -3.58 -1.39 -8.20
N ASP A 148 -4.11 -2.60 -8.44
CA ASP A 148 -4.65 -3.47 -7.38
C ASP A 148 -3.59 -4.40 -6.77
N TYR A 149 -2.40 -4.46 -7.32
CA TYR A 149 -1.37 -5.49 -7.19
C TYR A 149 -1.81 -6.87 -7.72
N ALA A 150 -0.85 -7.59 -8.33
CA ALA A 150 -1.12 -8.89 -8.93
C ALA A 150 -1.64 -9.90 -7.92
N GLY A 151 -2.75 -10.57 -8.26
CA GLY A 151 -3.45 -11.52 -7.39
C GLY A 151 -4.62 -10.91 -6.62
N LEU A 152 -4.75 -9.57 -6.58
CA LEU A 152 -5.99 -8.91 -6.18
C LEU A 152 -6.84 -8.67 -7.45
N GLY A 153 -8.14 -8.97 -7.40
CA GLY A 153 -9.04 -8.87 -8.55
C GLY A 153 -8.89 -9.98 -9.60
N THR A 154 -7.75 -10.64 -9.67
CA THR A 154 -7.41 -11.68 -10.65
C THR A 154 -7.16 -13.04 -9.99
N ASP A 155 -7.01 -14.10 -10.78
CA ASP A 155 -6.81 -15.48 -10.28
C ASP A 155 -5.38 -15.75 -9.76
N GLY A 156 -4.58 -14.72 -9.55
CA GLY A 156 -3.22 -14.83 -9.04
C GLY A 156 -3.13 -15.11 -7.53
N ARG A 157 -1.90 -15.24 -7.07
CA ARG A 157 -1.58 -15.29 -5.63
C ARG A 157 -0.75 -14.06 -5.30
N PRO A 158 -1.26 -13.13 -4.44
CA PRO A 158 -0.55 -11.90 -4.14
C PRO A 158 0.77 -12.17 -3.42
N GLU A 159 1.86 -11.66 -3.98
CA GLU A 159 3.17 -11.65 -3.31
C GLU A 159 3.23 -10.45 -2.35
N PHE A 160 2.40 -10.49 -1.30
CA PHE A 160 2.17 -9.41 -0.37
C PHE A 160 3.47 -8.90 0.27
N VAL A 161 3.67 -7.58 0.30
CA VAL A 161 4.89 -6.86 0.69
C VAL A 161 6.15 -7.30 -0.07
N ASN A 162 5.99 -7.75 -1.32
CA ASN A 162 7.12 -8.05 -2.20
C ASN A 162 7.44 -6.84 -3.08
N LYS A 163 8.45 -6.07 -2.69
CA LYS A 163 8.82 -4.83 -3.38
C LYS A 163 9.13 -4.99 -4.88
N THR A 164 9.55 -6.18 -5.33
CA THR A 164 9.85 -6.45 -6.75
C THR A 164 8.59 -6.66 -7.57
N ALA A 165 7.64 -7.45 -7.05
CA ALA A 165 6.34 -7.68 -7.67
C ALA A 165 5.51 -6.40 -7.70
N GLU A 166 5.39 -5.72 -6.54
CA GLU A 166 4.63 -4.48 -6.42
C GLU A 166 5.19 -3.34 -7.29
N ALA A 167 6.52 -3.24 -7.41
CA ALA A 167 7.14 -2.29 -8.35
C ALA A 167 6.84 -2.62 -9.82
N ALA A 168 6.66 -3.90 -10.17
CA ALA A 168 6.22 -4.29 -11.51
C ALA A 168 4.74 -3.91 -11.73
N ASP A 169 3.89 -4.06 -10.70
CA ASP A 169 2.49 -3.68 -10.78
C ASP A 169 2.31 -2.16 -10.95
N ILE A 170 3.09 -1.34 -10.23
CA ILE A 170 3.12 0.11 -10.38
C ILE A 170 3.46 0.51 -11.83
N VAL A 171 4.53 -0.06 -12.38
CA VAL A 171 4.94 0.22 -13.77
C VAL A 171 3.92 -0.30 -14.77
N GLY A 172 3.41 -1.51 -14.53
CA GLY A 172 2.40 -2.13 -15.38
C GLY A 172 1.12 -1.31 -15.47
N ALA A 173 0.61 -0.85 -14.31
CA ALA A 173 -0.57 0.00 -14.24
C ALA A 173 -0.37 1.33 -14.99
N LEU A 174 0.76 2.02 -14.78
CA LEU A 174 1.05 3.28 -15.46
C LEU A 174 1.11 3.12 -16.99
N ARG A 175 1.79 2.07 -17.48
CA ARG A 175 1.91 1.82 -18.91
C ARG A 175 0.59 1.43 -19.55
N SER A 176 -0.22 0.62 -18.87
CA SER A 176 -1.55 0.25 -19.33
C SER A 176 -2.52 1.44 -19.30
N ALA A 177 -2.44 2.28 -18.27
CA ALA A 177 -3.24 3.50 -18.17
C ALA A 177 -3.01 4.43 -19.38
N ARG A 178 -1.77 4.58 -19.84
CA ARG A 178 -1.43 5.39 -21.02
C ARG A 178 -1.97 4.80 -22.31
N GLN A 179 -2.15 3.48 -22.40
CA GLN A 179 -2.80 2.82 -23.54
C GLN A 179 -4.33 2.99 -23.47
N ALA A 180 -4.92 2.83 -22.28
CA ALA A 180 -6.36 2.97 -22.08
C ALA A 180 -6.83 4.44 -22.18
N VAL A 181 -5.98 5.40 -21.81
CA VAL A 181 -6.24 6.85 -21.78
C VAL A 181 -5.09 7.61 -22.42
N PRO A 182 -5.05 7.74 -23.75
CA PRO A 182 -3.92 8.33 -24.47
C PRO A 182 -3.60 9.79 -24.15
N GLY A 183 -4.52 10.52 -23.48
CA GLY A 183 -4.33 11.92 -23.09
C GLY A 183 -3.54 12.15 -21.81
N LEU A 184 -3.13 11.09 -21.09
CA LEU A 184 -2.36 11.25 -19.86
C LEU A 184 -0.97 11.86 -20.12
N SER A 185 -0.55 12.79 -19.27
CA SER A 185 0.79 13.38 -19.31
C SER A 185 1.88 12.30 -19.12
N ARG A 186 3.06 12.59 -19.66
CA ARG A 186 4.27 11.79 -19.37
C ARG A 186 4.80 12.02 -17.97
N ASP A 187 4.56 13.21 -17.38
CA ASP A 187 5.03 13.56 -16.06
C ASP A 187 4.15 12.90 -15.00
N TRP A 188 4.80 12.24 -14.05
CA TRP A 188 4.11 11.55 -12.98
C TRP A 188 4.91 11.50 -11.68
N VAL A 189 4.16 11.42 -10.58
CA VAL A 189 4.65 11.27 -9.22
C VAL A 189 4.04 9.99 -8.64
N LEU A 190 4.81 9.28 -7.82
CA LEU A 190 4.33 8.13 -7.06
C LEU A 190 3.97 8.57 -5.65
N TRP A 191 2.78 8.20 -5.18
CA TRP A 191 2.40 8.29 -3.77
C TRP A 191 2.14 6.88 -3.24
N GLY A 192 2.59 6.59 -2.02
CA GLY A 192 2.37 5.29 -1.41
C GLY A 192 2.31 5.36 0.09
N HIS A 193 1.30 4.69 0.67
CA HIS A 193 1.07 4.58 2.10
C HIS A 193 1.37 3.16 2.60
N SER A 194 1.96 3.02 3.77
CA SER A 194 2.11 1.72 4.46
C SER A 194 2.81 0.67 3.58
N GLN A 195 2.15 -0.45 3.22
CA GLN A 195 2.60 -1.41 2.21
C GLN A 195 3.00 -0.69 0.92
N GLY A 196 2.13 0.21 0.43
CA GLY A 196 2.38 0.99 -0.78
C GLY A 196 3.56 1.94 -0.65
N GLY A 197 3.85 2.45 0.54
CA GLY A 197 5.06 3.20 0.82
C GLY A 197 6.33 2.35 0.67
N GLY A 198 6.29 1.10 1.15
CA GLY A 198 7.33 0.09 0.89
C GLY A 198 7.49 -0.23 -0.60
N ALA A 199 6.36 -0.41 -1.30
CA ALA A 199 6.33 -0.63 -2.75
C ALA A 199 6.91 0.56 -3.53
N ALA A 200 6.59 1.80 -3.13
CA ALA A 200 7.11 3.02 -3.74
C ALA A 200 8.63 3.17 -3.58
N LEU A 201 9.16 2.86 -2.39
CA LEU A 201 10.62 2.81 -2.20
C LEU A 201 11.25 1.67 -3.01
N GLY A 202 10.62 0.50 -3.09
CA GLY A 202 11.05 -0.61 -3.94
C GLY A 202 11.07 -0.24 -5.43
N PHE A 203 10.05 0.50 -5.89
CA PHE A 203 10.04 1.08 -7.24
C PHE A 203 11.20 2.08 -7.42
N ALA A 204 11.44 2.98 -6.46
CA ALA A 204 12.51 3.97 -6.54
C ALA A 204 13.92 3.31 -6.54
N GLU A 205 14.12 2.17 -5.86
CA GLU A 205 15.31 1.32 -6.01
C GLU A 205 15.44 0.76 -7.44
N ARG A 206 14.33 0.26 -8.02
CA ARG A 206 14.28 -0.28 -9.39
C ARG A 206 14.56 0.81 -10.43
N GLN A 207 14.06 2.02 -10.20
CA GLN A 207 14.18 3.17 -11.10
C GLN A 207 15.65 3.51 -11.42
N VAL A 208 16.58 3.19 -10.54
CA VAL A 208 18.02 3.42 -10.74
C VAL A 208 18.56 2.64 -11.94
N SER A 209 18.17 1.39 -12.10
CA SER A 209 18.67 0.50 -13.17
C SER A 209 17.69 0.34 -14.34
N ARG A 210 16.42 0.63 -14.11
CA ARG A 210 15.34 0.49 -15.10
C ARG A 210 14.44 1.71 -15.05
N PRO A 211 14.89 2.86 -15.57
CA PRO A 211 14.15 4.12 -15.49
C PRO A 211 12.83 4.06 -16.25
N GLU A 212 11.76 4.51 -15.60
CA GLU A 212 10.46 4.74 -16.21
C GLU A 212 10.34 6.24 -16.54
N PRO A 213 10.16 6.60 -17.83
CA PRO A 213 10.17 7.99 -18.24
C PRO A 213 9.10 8.84 -17.58
N GLY A 214 9.46 10.11 -17.28
CA GLY A 214 8.56 11.10 -16.70
C GLY A 214 8.39 11.00 -15.19
N TYR A 215 9.12 10.11 -14.50
CA TYR A 215 9.12 10.03 -13.04
C TYR A 215 9.77 11.27 -12.42
N LEU A 216 9.04 11.97 -11.56
CA LEU A 216 9.46 13.20 -10.91
C LEU A 216 9.79 13.05 -9.42
N GLY A 217 9.52 11.90 -8.84
CA GLY A 217 9.76 11.60 -7.44
C GLY A 217 8.61 10.85 -6.77
N ALA A 218 8.79 10.55 -5.49
CA ALA A 218 7.79 9.85 -4.69
C ALA A 218 7.45 10.58 -3.39
N VAL A 219 6.23 10.42 -2.92
CA VAL A 219 5.81 10.66 -1.54
C VAL A 219 5.55 9.31 -0.89
N VAL A 220 6.11 9.07 0.28
CA VAL A 220 5.84 7.86 1.07
C VAL A 220 5.38 8.26 2.46
N THR A 221 4.26 7.69 2.89
CA THR A 221 3.65 7.95 4.20
C THR A 221 3.64 6.67 5.02
N SER A 222 4.22 6.71 6.22
CA SER A 222 4.30 5.57 7.15
C SER A 222 4.71 4.25 6.48
N PRO A 223 5.81 4.19 5.68
CA PRO A 223 6.08 3.08 4.79
C PRO A 223 6.55 1.81 5.52
N ALA A 224 6.06 0.66 5.09
CA ALA A 224 6.51 -0.66 5.55
C ALA A 224 7.92 -0.97 4.99
N THR A 225 8.97 -0.66 5.74
CA THR A 225 10.37 -0.68 5.25
C THR A 225 11.25 -1.76 5.85
N ASP A 226 11.37 -1.84 7.16
CA ASP A 226 12.09 -2.91 7.87
C ASP A 226 11.10 -4.01 8.24
N LEU A 227 10.87 -4.93 7.29
CA LEU A 227 9.84 -5.96 7.45
C LEU A 227 10.09 -6.90 8.63
N THR A 228 11.33 -7.12 9.04
CA THR A 228 11.62 -7.96 10.21
C THR A 228 11.17 -7.26 11.50
N ALA A 229 11.52 -5.99 11.68
CA ALA A 229 11.10 -5.22 12.84
C ALA A 229 9.59 -4.95 12.83
N LEU A 230 9.01 -4.74 11.64
CA LEU A 230 7.57 -4.56 11.48
C LEU A 230 6.79 -5.82 11.90
N VAL A 231 7.18 -6.99 11.39
CA VAL A 231 6.49 -8.26 11.72
C VAL A 231 6.61 -8.59 13.20
N ASP A 232 7.77 -8.36 13.81
CA ASP A 232 7.99 -8.54 15.25
C ASP A 232 7.06 -7.64 16.08
N HIS A 233 6.95 -6.37 15.70
CA HIS A 233 6.05 -5.41 16.34
C HIS A 233 4.58 -5.80 16.20
N LEU A 234 4.14 -6.16 14.99
CA LEU A 234 2.75 -6.53 14.70
C LEU A 234 2.32 -7.82 15.40
N ASP A 235 3.25 -8.79 15.52
CA ASP A 235 3.02 -10.03 16.27
C ASP A 235 2.76 -9.77 17.76
N ALA A 236 3.50 -8.83 18.34
CA ALA A 236 3.39 -8.49 19.76
C ALA A 236 2.20 -7.58 20.11
N THR A 237 1.55 -6.93 19.11
CA THR A 237 0.61 -5.83 19.33
C THR A 237 -0.80 -6.16 18.85
N SER A 238 -1.76 -6.27 19.78
CA SER A 238 -3.18 -6.34 19.43
C SER A 238 -3.70 -4.94 19.01
N PRO A 239 -4.56 -4.82 17.98
CA PRO A 239 -5.18 -5.87 17.19
C PRO A 239 -4.42 -6.21 15.88
N TYR A 240 -3.17 -5.82 15.74
CA TYR A 240 -2.44 -5.86 14.46
C TYR A 240 -1.87 -7.24 14.09
N GLY A 241 -1.99 -8.24 14.96
CA GLY A 241 -1.54 -9.62 14.69
C GLY A 241 -2.04 -10.20 13.36
N GLY A 242 -3.21 -9.74 12.87
CA GLY A 242 -3.77 -10.17 11.58
C GLY A 242 -2.90 -9.89 10.35
N PHE A 243 -1.97 -8.94 10.41
CA PHE A 243 -1.00 -8.70 9.33
C PHE A 243 0.00 -9.86 9.18
N VAL A 244 0.39 -10.51 10.28
CA VAL A 244 1.43 -11.56 10.26
C VAL A 244 1.05 -12.74 9.36
N PRO A 245 -0.16 -13.35 9.44
CA PRO A 245 -0.57 -14.40 8.52
C PRO A 245 -0.72 -13.92 7.06
N LEU A 246 -1.05 -12.63 6.81
CA LEU A 246 -1.05 -12.07 5.46
C LEU A 246 0.36 -12.03 4.87
N ILE A 247 1.34 -11.51 5.64
CA ILE A 247 2.75 -11.45 5.24
C ILE A 247 3.32 -12.86 5.05
N ALA A 248 3.03 -13.79 5.96
CA ALA A 248 3.51 -15.17 5.87
C ALA A 248 2.97 -15.87 4.61
N GLN A 249 1.70 -15.66 4.26
CA GLN A 249 1.12 -16.21 3.03
C GLN A 249 1.69 -15.58 1.77
N GLY A 250 1.82 -14.25 1.71
CA GLY A 250 2.46 -13.56 0.59
C GLY A 250 3.89 -14.05 0.36
N ALA A 251 4.64 -14.26 1.44
CA ALA A 251 5.97 -14.85 1.40
C ALA A 251 5.95 -16.29 0.85
N ALA A 252 5.01 -17.12 1.31
CA ALA A 252 4.86 -18.50 0.82
C ALA A 252 4.38 -18.60 -0.64
N PHE A 253 3.67 -17.59 -1.13
CA PHE A 253 3.29 -17.50 -2.54
C PHE A 253 4.49 -17.12 -3.43
N SER A 254 5.39 -16.31 -2.92
CA SER A 254 6.62 -15.91 -3.58
C SER A 254 7.70 -17.01 -3.54
N ASP A 255 7.85 -17.68 -2.40
CA ASP A 255 8.84 -18.73 -2.18
C ASP A 255 8.20 -19.99 -1.56
N PRO A 256 7.98 -21.05 -2.36
CA PRO A 256 7.37 -22.28 -1.87
C PRO A 256 8.17 -23.03 -0.79
N SER A 257 9.42 -22.66 -0.51
CA SER A 257 10.19 -23.22 0.61
C SER A 257 9.71 -22.70 1.97
N ILE A 258 8.99 -21.59 2.00
CA ILE A 258 8.39 -21.02 3.20
C ILE A 258 7.14 -21.84 3.56
N ARG A 259 7.14 -22.43 4.73
CA ARG A 259 6.06 -23.29 5.21
C ARG A 259 5.31 -22.63 6.35
N LEU A 260 4.06 -22.24 6.14
CA LEU A 260 3.22 -21.57 7.14
C LEU A 260 3.20 -22.31 8.49
N ARG A 261 3.17 -23.66 8.49
CA ARG A 261 3.21 -24.47 9.71
C ARG A 261 4.48 -24.33 10.56
N LYS A 262 5.56 -23.77 9.99
CA LYS A 262 6.79 -23.42 10.74
C LYS A 262 6.73 -22.03 11.35
N LEU A 263 5.87 -21.17 10.83
CA LEU A 263 5.75 -19.79 11.24
C LEU A 263 4.59 -19.57 12.20
N LEU A 264 3.43 -20.15 11.88
CA LEU A 264 2.17 -19.92 12.57
C LEU A 264 1.80 -21.08 13.48
N THR A 265 1.11 -20.79 14.58
CA THR A 265 0.55 -21.79 15.49
C THR A 265 -0.62 -22.54 14.84
N PRO A 266 -1.05 -23.71 15.39
CA PRO A 266 -2.27 -24.38 14.95
C PRO A 266 -3.49 -23.46 14.98
N ALA A 267 -3.67 -22.70 16.08
CA ALA A 267 -4.79 -21.75 16.23
C ALA A 267 -4.82 -20.68 15.14
N ALA A 268 -3.64 -20.17 14.72
CA ALA A 268 -3.54 -19.23 13.62
C ALA A 268 -3.80 -19.90 12.25
N LEU A 269 -3.33 -21.13 12.06
CA LEU A 269 -3.54 -21.89 10.83
C LEU A 269 -4.99 -22.29 10.60
N ASP A 270 -5.75 -22.58 11.65
CA ASP A 270 -7.18 -22.90 11.56
C ASP A 270 -8.00 -21.73 11.00
N ARG A 271 -7.51 -20.50 11.16
CA ARG A 271 -8.15 -19.28 10.64
C ARG A 271 -7.64 -18.86 9.27
N ILE A 272 -6.61 -19.51 8.72
CA ILE A 272 -5.90 -19.06 7.51
C ILE A 272 -6.80 -18.98 6.28
N GLY A 273 -7.85 -19.82 6.21
CA GLY A 273 -8.82 -19.80 5.13
C GLY A 273 -9.56 -18.48 4.97
N THR A 274 -9.79 -17.75 6.07
CA THR A 274 -10.53 -16.48 6.10
C THR A 274 -9.82 -15.39 5.32
N THR A 275 -8.48 -15.40 5.29
CA THR A 275 -7.68 -14.39 4.58
C THR A 275 -7.82 -14.44 3.05
N ARG A 276 -8.39 -15.54 2.51
CA ARG A 276 -8.61 -15.71 1.06
C ARG A 276 -9.83 -14.94 0.56
N THR A 277 -10.78 -14.67 1.44
CA THR A 277 -12.05 -14.03 1.11
C THR A 277 -12.30 -12.77 1.93
N GLY A 278 -11.78 -12.73 3.15
CA GLY A 278 -11.80 -11.56 4.04
C GLY A 278 -10.65 -10.61 3.71
N CYS A 279 -10.99 -9.32 3.59
CA CYS A 279 -10.02 -8.26 3.39
C CYS A 279 -9.37 -7.84 4.73
N LEU A 280 -8.56 -6.80 4.72
CA LEU A 280 -7.74 -6.44 5.89
C LEU A 280 -8.52 -6.38 7.19
N ASN A 281 -9.65 -5.65 7.25
CA ASN A 281 -10.43 -5.50 8.48
C ASN A 281 -10.96 -6.84 9.01
N VAL A 282 -11.35 -7.75 8.10
CA VAL A 282 -11.76 -9.10 8.49
C VAL A 282 -10.57 -9.88 9.05
N ALA A 283 -9.40 -9.79 8.42
CA ALA A 283 -8.19 -10.45 8.93
C ALA A 283 -7.80 -9.90 10.32
N LEU A 284 -7.80 -8.58 10.51
CA LEU A 284 -7.51 -7.97 11.81
C LEU A 284 -8.50 -8.42 12.89
N ALA A 285 -9.81 -8.40 12.59
CA ALA A 285 -10.83 -8.85 13.53
C ALA A 285 -10.72 -10.34 13.88
N VAL A 286 -10.47 -11.21 12.86
CA VAL A 286 -10.34 -12.66 13.04
C VAL A 286 -9.14 -13.04 13.90
N TYR A 287 -8.05 -12.29 13.82
CA TYR A 287 -6.82 -12.57 14.55
C TYR A 287 -6.62 -11.67 15.79
N SER A 288 -7.59 -10.81 16.14
CA SER A 288 -7.45 -9.79 17.20
C SER A 288 -7.12 -10.34 18.59
N ASP A 289 -7.48 -11.62 18.86
CA ASP A 289 -7.20 -12.31 20.12
C ASP A 289 -5.88 -13.12 20.11
N LEU A 290 -5.16 -13.14 18.99
CA LEU A 290 -3.91 -13.88 18.83
C LEU A 290 -2.73 -12.92 18.71
N THR A 291 -1.77 -13.01 19.66
CA THR A 291 -0.51 -12.27 19.67
C THR A 291 0.61 -13.18 20.18
N GLY A 292 1.85 -12.90 19.79
CA GLY A 292 3.03 -13.60 20.27
C GLY A 292 2.91 -15.11 20.12
N GLU A 293 3.20 -15.86 21.18
CA GLU A 293 3.19 -17.34 21.18
C GLU A 293 1.83 -17.97 20.86
N ARG A 294 0.73 -17.21 20.91
CA ARG A 294 -0.58 -17.66 20.45
C ARG A 294 -0.76 -17.55 18.94
N LEU A 295 -0.02 -16.63 18.28
CA LEU A 295 -0.08 -16.37 16.84
C LEU A 295 1.05 -17.06 16.09
N THR A 296 2.29 -16.90 16.56
CA THR A 296 3.50 -17.37 15.89
C THR A 296 4.23 -18.44 16.69
N ARG A 297 5.03 -19.25 16.00
CA ARG A 297 5.88 -20.26 16.63
C ARG A 297 7.19 -19.64 17.12
N PRO A 298 7.77 -20.16 18.22
CA PRO A 298 9.10 -19.74 18.66
C PRO A 298 10.11 -19.84 17.50
N GLY A 299 10.88 -18.77 17.31
CA GLY A 299 11.93 -18.71 16.28
C GLY A 299 11.44 -18.49 14.85
N TYR A 300 10.19 -18.14 14.62
CA TYR A 300 9.63 -17.93 13.27
C TYR A 300 10.39 -16.86 12.45
N LEU A 301 10.87 -15.79 13.09
CA LEU A 301 11.69 -14.77 12.43
C LEU A 301 13.10 -15.26 12.04
N THR A 302 13.57 -16.36 12.61
CA THR A 302 14.84 -17.00 12.28
C THR A 302 14.70 -18.20 11.34
N ASP A 303 13.46 -18.59 10.94
CA ASP A 303 13.26 -19.56 9.86
C ASP A 303 13.92 -19.02 8.58
N ALA A 304 14.93 -19.73 8.11
CA ALA A 304 15.85 -19.19 7.10
C ALA A 304 15.19 -18.73 5.79
N PRO A 305 14.18 -19.44 5.20
CA PRO A 305 13.45 -18.95 4.03
C PRO A 305 12.67 -17.67 4.32
N PHE A 306 11.97 -17.60 5.45
CA PHE A 306 11.14 -16.45 5.81
C PHE A 306 11.99 -15.23 6.16
N SER A 307 13.03 -15.42 6.96
CA SER A 307 14.00 -14.36 7.29
C SER A 307 14.64 -13.75 6.02
N ARG A 308 15.05 -14.59 5.06
CA ARG A 308 15.55 -14.10 3.76
C ARG A 308 14.50 -13.34 2.97
N TYR A 309 13.24 -13.79 2.99
CA TYR A 309 12.14 -13.06 2.34
C TYR A 309 11.98 -11.66 2.94
N LEU A 310 11.87 -11.54 4.26
CA LEU A 310 11.74 -10.26 4.95
C LEU A 310 12.93 -9.35 4.65
N ALA A 311 14.15 -9.84 4.77
CA ALA A 311 15.36 -9.07 4.51
C ALA A 311 15.48 -8.59 3.06
N ARG A 312 15.10 -9.43 2.08
CA ARG A 312 15.15 -9.10 0.65
C ARG A 312 14.13 -8.02 0.28
N ASN A 313 12.95 -8.07 0.89
CA ASN A 313 11.86 -7.16 0.61
C ASN A 313 11.85 -5.90 1.49
N SER A 314 12.67 -5.86 2.54
CA SER A 314 12.94 -4.60 3.26
C SER A 314 13.58 -3.57 2.34
N THR A 315 13.14 -2.31 2.45
CA THR A 315 13.64 -1.17 1.69
C THR A 315 14.53 -0.28 2.56
N GLY A 316 15.14 0.77 1.98
CA GLY A 316 15.98 1.69 2.73
C GLY A 316 17.45 1.31 2.81
N ARG A 317 17.88 0.17 2.23
CA ARG A 317 19.27 -0.29 2.24
C ARG A 317 20.02 0.02 0.94
N ARG A 318 19.34 0.52 -0.09
CA ARG A 318 19.88 0.82 -1.41
C ARG A 318 19.53 2.26 -1.77
N TYR A 319 20.32 2.82 -2.68
CA TYR A 319 20.02 4.12 -3.27
C TYR A 319 18.65 4.09 -3.96
N VAL A 320 17.84 5.13 -3.73
CA VAL A 320 16.55 5.34 -4.38
C VAL A 320 16.63 6.53 -5.35
N ALA A 321 16.07 6.38 -6.55
CA ALA A 321 16.06 7.42 -7.57
C ALA A 321 14.98 8.46 -7.28
N GLY A 322 15.27 9.70 -7.66
CA GLY A 322 14.38 10.86 -7.55
C GLY A 322 14.37 11.49 -6.16
N PRO A 323 13.77 12.66 -5.97
CA PRO A 323 13.48 13.16 -4.65
C PRO A 323 12.35 12.33 -4.02
N VAL A 324 12.46 12.05 -2.72
CA VAL A 324 11.43 11.37 -1.94
C VAL A 324 11.03 12.23 -0.75
N LEU A 325 9.76 12.60 -0.67
CA LEU A 325 9.15 13.11 0.56
C LEU A 325 8.75 11.89 1.40
N PHE A 326 9.34 11.78 2.60
CA PHE A 326 9.07 10.69 3.52
C PHE A 326 8.41 11.25 4.78
N LEU A 327 7.13 10.94 4.97
CA LEU A 327 6.33 11.42 6.10
C LEU A 327 6.06 10.28 7.07
N GLN A 328 6.19 10.56 8.38
CA GLN A 328 5.92 9.62 9.45
C GLN A 328 5.16 10.30 10.58
N GLY A 329 4.06 9.71 11.03
CA GLY A 329 3.37 10.11 12.25
C GLY A 329 4.14 9.66 13.49
N ASP A 330 4.25 10.48 14.52
CA ASP A 330 4.91 10.06 15.77
C ASP A 330 3.98 9.28 16.71
N ALA A 331 2.68 9.33 16.45
CA ALA A 331 1.67 8.52 17.12
C ALA A 331 1.35 7.20 16.39
N ASP A 332 2.03 6.90 15.28
CA ASP A 332 1.80 5.71 14.46
C ASP A 332 2.06 4.43 15.27
N THR A 333 1.00 3.65 15.48
CA THR A 333 1.02 2.41 16.25
C THR A 333 1.22 1.15 15.40
N VAL A 334 1.19 1.26 14.07
CA VAL A 334 1.40 0.14 13.12
C VAL A 334 2.84 0.12 12.60
N VAL A 335 3.29 1.20 11.98
CA VAL A 335 4.67 1.38 11.56
C VAL A 335 5.34 2.39 12.48
N THR A 336 6.03 1.88 13.49
CA THR A 336 6.59 2.75 14.52
C THR A 336 7.57 3.78 13.97
N ARG A 337 7.56 4.99 14.49
CA ARG A 337 8.49 6.06 14.13
C ARG A 337 9.95 5.58 14.13
N GLN A 338 10.33 4.73 15.10
CA GLN A 338 11.69 4.21 15.19
C GLN A 338 12.13 3.43 13.94
N VAL A 339 11.23 2.69 13.31
CA VAL A 339 11.50 1.99 12.03
C VAL A 339 11.79 3.00 10.93
N SER A 340 10.98 4.04 10.82
CA SER A 340 11.12 5.09 9.82
C SER A 340 12.36 5.95 10.04
N ASP A 341 12.70 6.30 11.29
CA ASP A 341 13.94 7.03 11.65
C ASP A 341 15.18 6.24 11.17
N ARG A 342 15.23 4.91 11.44
CA ARG A 342 16.33 4.05 10.98
C ARG A 342 16.40 3.95 9.45
N THR A 343 15.25 3.86 8.79
CA THR A 343 15.17 3.78 7.33
C THR A 343 15.64 5.08 6.67
N ALA A 344 15.18 6.24 7.15
CA ALA A 344 15.61 7.54 6.64
C ALA A 344 17.12 7.73 6.79
N ALA A 345 17.66 7.42 7.97
CA ALA A 345 19.11 7.45 8.21
C ALA A 345 19.89 6.49 7.30
N ALA A 346 19.36 5.31 7.01
CA ALA A 346 19.97 4.36 6.09
C ALA A 346 19.95 4.86 4.65
N LEU A 347 18.84 5.42 4.17
CA LEU A 347 18.72 6.04 2.85
C LEU A 347 19.68 7.22 2.69
N CYS A 348 19.86 8.04 3.73
CA CYS A 348 20.88 9.11 3.73
C CYS A 348 22.28 8.56 3.47
N ARG A 349 22.66 7.45 4.13
CA ARG A 349 23.98 6.84 3.91
C ARG A 349 24.20 6.32 2.49
N THR A 350 23.14 6.03 1.75
CA THR A 350 23.24 5.65 0.33
C THR A 350 23.41 6.83 -0.62
N GLY A 351 23.32 8.07 -0.14
CA GLY A 351 23.30 9.28 -0.96
C GLY A 351 21.93 9.59 -1.59
N SER A 352 20.86 8.92 -1.16
CA SER A 352 19.50 9.16 -1.64
C SER A 352 19.00 10.55 -1.23
N ARG A 353 18.23 11.20 -2.09
CA ARG A 353 17.63 12.51 -1.84
C ARG A 353 16.31 12.36 -1.10
N ILE A 354 16.37 12.39 0.24
CA ILE A 354 15.22 12.16 1.12
C ILE A 354 14.91 13.45 1.90
N ASP A 355 13.65 13.86 1.89
CA ASP A 355 13.07 14.88 2.75
C ASP A 355 12.20 14.15 3.80
N TYR A 356 12.82 13.79 4.94
CA TYR A 356 12.17 13.05 6.01
C TYR A 356 11.54 14.00 7.01
N ARG A 357 10.26 13.86 7.27
CA ARG A 357 9.52 14.73 8.19
C ARG A 357 8.63 13.89 9.12
N VAL A 358 8.78 14.12 10.42
CA VAL A 358 7.88 13.57 11.43
C VAL A 358 6.73 14.53 11.68
N ARG A 359 5.50 14.01 11.78
CA ARG A 359 4.29 14.79 12.01
C ARG A 359 3.70 14.46 13.37
N PRO A 360 3.70 15.45 14.31
CA PRO A 360 3.22 15.24 15.67
C PRO A 360 1.74 14.87 15.71
N GLY A 361 1.40 13.88 16.54
CA GLY A 361 0.04 13.45 16.83
C GLY A 361 -0.66 12.70 15.70
N LEU A 362 0.00 12.49 14.54
CA LEU A 362 -0.60 11.72 13.45
C LEU A 362 -0.36 10.23 13.64
N GLU A 363 -1.44 9.47 13.46
CA GLU A 363 -1.50 8.02 13.52
C GLU A 363 -1.25 7.41 12.13
N HIS A 364 -1.17 6.08 12.05
CA HIS A 364 -0.99 5.35 10.79
C HIS A 364 -2.10 5.64 9.79
N ASP A 365 -3.34 5.57 10.26
CA ASP A 365 -4.54 5.82 9.47
C ASP A 365 -5.58 6.56 10.34
N THR A 366 -6.66 7.06 9.73
CA THR A 366 -7.73 7.75 10.45
C THR A 366 -8.67 6.74 11.08
N TRP A 367 -8.47 6.48 12.37
CA TRP A 367 -9.33 5.63 13.18
C TRP A 367 -9.41 6.09 14.63
N GLY A 368 -10.44 5.62 15.34
CA GLY A 368 -10.56 5.81 16.79
C GLY A 368 -10.55 7.25 17.27
N GLY A 369 -10.90 8.20 16.40
CA GLY A 369 -10.82 9.62 16.69
C GLY A 369 -9.43 10.23 16.47
N ALA A 370 -8.41 9.43 16.11
CA ALA A 370 -7.11 9.92 15.68
C ALA A 370 -7.13 10.28 14.18
N THR A 371 -6.27 11.22 13.79
CA THR A 371 -6.07 11.60 12.40
C THR A 371 -4.88 10.82 11.83
N GLY A 372 -5.09 10.12 10.74
CA GLY A 372 -4.04 9.41 10.02
C GLY A 372 -3.07 10.34 9.29
N ILE A 373 -1.87 9.83 9.02
CA ILE A 373 -0.79 10.58 8.35
C ILE A 373 -1.23 11.07 6.97
N ASP A 374 -1.98 10.29 6.21
CA ASP A 374 -2.42 10.64 4.87
C ASP A 374 -3.42 11.80 4.87
N ASP A 375 -4.34 11.82 5.81
CA ASP A 375 -5.33 12.88 5.94
C ASP A 375 -4.70 14.15 6.54
N GLY A 376 -3.94 13.98 7.64
CA GLY A 376 -3.33 15.10 8.35
C GLY A 376 -2.23 15.81 7.56
N ALA A 377 -1.47 15.09 6.74
CA ALA A 377 -0.41 15.65 5.91
C ALA A 377 -0.84 15.93 4.46
N MET A 378 -2.10 15.71 4.08
CA MET A 378 -2.56 15.90 2.70
C MET A 378 -2.24 17.28 2.10
N PRO A 379 -2.39 18.40 2.81
CA PRO A 379 -2.00 19.71 2.28
C PRO A 379 -0.51 19.77 1.87
N GLU A 380 0.36 19.16 2.66
CA GLU A 380 1.80 19.09 2.40
C GLU A 380 2.12 18.15 1.24
N ILE A 381 1.47 17.01 1.16
CA ILE A 381 1.57 16.05 0.05
C ILE A 381 1.21 16.74 -1.27
N LEU A 382 0.08 17.45 -1.30
CA LEU A 382 -0.39 18.17 -2.48
C LEU A 382 0.56 19.32 -2.89
N ALA A 383 1.10 20.05 -1.92
CA ALA A 383 2.07 21.12 -2.19
C ALA A 383 3.34 20.55 -2.80
N TRP A 384 3.90 19.48 -2.23
CA TRP A 384 5.11 18.85 -2.75
C TRP A 384 4.90 18.28 -4.17
N ILE A 385 3.78 17.60 -4.42
CA ILE A 385 3.43 17.07 -5.75
C ILE A 385 3.28 18.22 -6.75
N GLY A 386 2.62 19.32 -6.35
CA GLY A 386 2.46 20.50 -7.18
C GLY A 386 3.81 21.11 -7.59
N ASP A 387 4.75 21.23 -6.66
CA ASP A 387 6.12 21.71 -6.93
C ASP A 387 6.85 20.80 -7.93
N ARG A 388 6.73 19.47 -7.80
CA ARG A 388 7.32 18.54 -8.78
C ARG A 388 6.76 18.78 -10.17
N PHE A 389 5.46 18.94 -10.29
CA PHE A 389 4.78 19.17 -11.56
C PHE A 389 5.07 20.55 -12.17
N ALA A 390 5.42 21.53 -11.36
CA ALA A 390 5.85 22.86 -11.82
C ALA A 390 7.33 22.91 -12.25
N GLY A 391 8.08 21.79 -12.13
CA GLY A 391 9.52 21.76 -12.40
C GLY A 391 10.34 22.41 -11.28
N GLY A 392 9.72 22.67 -10.12
CA GLY A 392 10.37 23.28 -8.98
C GLY A 392 11.40 22.35 -8.33
N THR A 393 12.44 22.95 -7.76
CA THR A 393 13.42 22.29 -6.89
C THR A 393 13.10 22.50 -5.41
N ALA A 394 12.10 23.33 -5.09
CA ALA A 394 11.60 23.55 -3.74
C ALA A 394 11.13 22.20 -3.13
N GLY A 395 11.39 21.98 -1.85
CA GLY A 395 11.15 20.66 -1.21
C GLY A 395 12.28 19.65 -1.43
N THR A 396 13.40 20.06 -2.01
CA THR A 396 14.65 19.30 -1.95
C THR A 396 15.43 19.60 -0.67
N ALA A 397 14.74 20.04 0.40
CA ALA A 397 15.33 20.06 1.73
C ALA A 397 15.85 18.64 2.01
N HIS A 398 17.15 18.51 1.99
CA HIS A 398 17.82 17.24 2.12
C HIS A 398 18.01 17.02 3.61
N THR A 399 17.20 16.16 4.23
CA THR A 399 17.34 15.82 5.65
C THR A 399 18.71 15.19 5.94
N CYS A 400 19.33 14.59 4.91
CA CYS A 400 20.64 13.99 5.00
C CYS A 400 21.74 15.08 5.13
N GLY A 401 22.13 15.40 6.32
CA GLY A 401 23.12 16.45 6.62
C GLY A 401 22.69 17.41 7.74
N SER A 402 21.42 17.43 8.12
CA SER A 402 21.01 18.08 9.36
C SER A 402 21.30 17.15 10.55
N PRO A 403 21.95 17.61 11.63
CA PRO A 403 22.10 16.81 12.84
C PRO A 403 20.71 16.42 13.35
N ALA A 404 20.57 15.19 13.84
CA ALA A 404 19.36 14.74 14.51
C ALA A 404 19.02 15.77 15.61
N PRO A 405 17.73 16.16 15.78
CA PRO A 405 17.36 17.05 16.85
C PRO A 405 17.81 16.42 18.18
N GLU A 406 18.67 17.15 18.91
CA GLU A 406 19.12 16.75 20.25
C GLU A 406 17.89 16.47 21.11
N ARG A 407 17.88 15.32 21.76
CA ARG A 407 16.88 15.00 22.77
C ARG A 407 16.96 16.10 23.83
N GLN A 408 15.98 16.97 23.90
CA GLN A 408 15.82 17.84 25.06
C GLN A 408 15.69 16.93 26.28
N GLY A 409 16.72 16.92 27.10
CA GLY A 409 16.76 16.16 28.32
C GLY A 409 15.59 16.57 29.22
N VAL A 410 14.80 15.59 29.61
CA VAL A 410 13.88 15.75 30.72
C VAL A 410 14.75 15.97 31.94
N SER A 411 14.86 17.22 32.38
CA SER A 411 15.42 17.54 33.70
C SER A 411 14.54 16.92 34.76
N ARG A 412 15.17 16.20 35.67
CA ARG A 412 14.58 15.51 36.82
C ARG A 412 13.81 16.48 37.75
#